data_33ad83303012bd988c1f177f0521064f
#
_entry.id   33ad83303012bd988c1f177f0521064f
#
_cell.length_a   1.000
_cell.length_b   1.000
_cell.length_c   1.000
_cell.angle_alpha   90.00
_cell.angle_beta   90.00
_cell.angle_gamma   90.00
#
_symmetry.space_group_name_H-M   'P 1'
#
loop_
_entity.id
_entity.type
_entity.pdbx_description
1 polymer ?
#
loop_
_entity_poly.entity_id
_entity_poly.type
_entity_poly.pdbx_seq_one_letter_code
_entity_poly.pdbx_strand_id
1 'polypeptide(L)'
;LSLPLELDLGAKLLTVSEHSLRLQTSPVGTAELRLLPLTSGQGPLTALIETVSSPQVDARISFLSASGEALPSTTLLRLPSSEDFLRGLQLPMSTASDRLRELLYPLHYELSWAQGTSAPTLIVRPTLLLSEEDKQSDELKALIAQLPALTTTWGGQSFAPFVRATNP
;
A
#
# COMPACT_ATOMS: atom_id res chain seq x y z
N LEU A 1 -4.00 -9.22 27.43
CA LEU A 1 -4.88 -8.36 26.61
C LEU A 1 -5.48 -9.21 25.50
N SER A 2 -6.81 -9.34 25.48
CA SER A 2 -7.49 -9.99 24.36
C SER A 2 -7.79 -8.96 23.26
N LEU A 3 -7.43 -9.25 22.01
CA LEU A 3 -7.76 -8.42 20.86
C LEU A 3 -9.03 -8.94 20.16
N PRO A 4 -9.83 -8.09 19.52
CA PRO A 4 -9.68 -6.63 19.48
C PRO A 4 -10.04 -5.92 20.78
N LEU A 5 -9.33 -4.85 21.09
CA LEU A 5 -9.59 -3.99 22.23
C LEU A 5 -10.26 -2.69 21.75
N GLU A 6 -11.41 -2.35 22.32
CA GLU A 6 -12.06 -1.07 22.04
C GLU A 6 -11.32 0.07 22.75
N LEU A 7 -11.08 1.14 22.01
CA LEU A 7 -10.46 2.36 22.50
C LEU A 7 -11.49 3.49 22.58
N ASP A 8 -11.12 4.59 23.23
CA ASP A 8 -11.95 5.79 23.24
C ASP A 8 -12.23 6.28 21.80
N LEU A 9 -13.36 6.96 21.61
CA LEU A 9 -13.84 7.47 20.32
C LEU A 9 -14.20 6.40 19.27
N GLY A 10 -14.46 5.15 19.69
CA GLY A 10 -14.94 4.09 18.81
C GLY A 10 -13.87 3.43 17.94
N ALA A 11 -12.60 3.77 18.13
CA ALA A 11 -11.50 3.05 17.48
C ALA A 11 -11.29 1.68 18.14
N LYS A 12 -10.77 0.72 17.36
CA LYS A 12 -10.45 -0.62 17.86
C LYS A 12 -9.01 -0.97 17.57
N LEU A 13 -8.28 -1.41 18.57
CA LEU A 13 -6.95 -1.99 18.40
C LEU A 13 -7.11 -3.42 17.89
N LEU A 14 -6.64 -3.68 16.66
CA LEU A 14 -6.78 -4.98 15.99
C LEU A 14 -5.59 -5.89 16.23
N THR A 15 -4.38 -5.36 16.08
CA THR A 15 -3.13 -6.10 16.27
C THR A 15 -2.06 -5.22 16.87
N VAL A 16 -1.19 -5.84 17.67
CA VAL A 16 0.02 -5.24 18.23
C VAL A 16 1.15 -6.22 18.09
N SER A 17 2.30 -5.75 17.64
CA SER A 17 3.57 -6.47 17.66
C SER A 17 4.67 -5.57 18.20
N GLU A 18 5.88 -6.09 18.30
CA GLU A 18 7.04 -5.30 18.75
C GLU A 18 7.30 -4.08 17.85
N HIS A 19 6.97 -4.18 16.55
CA HIS A 19 7.32 -3.16 15.56
C HIS A 19 6.12 -2.57 14.82
N SER A 20 4.91 -3.01 15.11
CA SER A 20 3.72 -2.54 14.41
C SER A 20 2.46 -2.54 15.28
N LEU A 21 1.54 -1.68 14.90
CA LEU A 21 0.24 -1.54 15.53
C LEU A 21 -0.80 -1.26 14.45
N ARG A 22 -1.94 -1.96 14.50
CA ARG A 22 -3.04 -1.76 13.57
C ARG A 22 -4.32 -1.44 14.32
N LEU A 23 -4.98 -0.40 13.85
CA LEU A 23 -6.23 0.12 14.39
C LEU A 23 -7.33 0.09 13.34
N GLN A 24 -8.56 -0.18 13.76
CA GLN A 24 -9.75 0.20 13.02
C GLN A 24 -10.17 1.59 13.52
N THR A 25 -10.19 2.57 12.63
CA THR A 25 -10.51 3.97 12.96
C THR A 25 -11.95 4.34 12.67
N SER A 26 -12.60 3.57 11.79
CA SER A 26 -14.02 3.70 11.44
C SER A 26 -14.51 2.38 10.83
N PRO A 27 -15.81 2.22 10.53
CA PRO A 27 -16.32 1.02 9.85
C PRO A 27 -15.62 0.71 8.51
N VAL A 28 -15.07 1.71 7.84
CA VAL A 28 -14.40 1.60 6.53
C VAL A 28 -12.94 2.05 6.56
N GLY A 29 -12.41 2.43 7.72
CA GLY A 29 -11.08 2.98 7.88
C GLY A 29 -10.19 2.16 8.79
N THR A 30 -8.93 2.00 8.41
CA THR A 30 -7.87 1.43 9.24
C THR A 30 -6.64 2.32 9.23
N ALA A 31 -5.87 2.27 10.31
CA ALA A 31 -4.55 2.86 10.41
C ALA A 31 -3.55 1.80 10.85
N GLU A 32 -2.41 1.74 10.21
CA GLU A 32 -1.32 0.84 10.58
C GLU A 32 -0.04 1.63 10.76
N LEU A 33 0.57 1.51 11.94
CA LEU A 33 1.86 2.10 12.27
C LEU A 33 2.93 1.02 12.21
N ARG A 34 4.06 1.33 11.56
CA ARG A 34 5.22 0.45 11.48
C ARG A 34 6.48 1.22 11.82
N LEU A 35 7.29 0.68 12.72
CA LEU A 35 8.60 1.25 13.04
C LEU A 35 9.60 0.93 11.93
N LEU A 36 10.34 1.95 11.53
CA LEU A 36 11.41 1.88 10.53
C LEU A 36 12.74 2.22 11.20
N PRO A 37 13.59 1.23 11.48
CA PRO A 37 14.86 1.48 12.17
C PRO A 37 15.80 2.32 11.30
N LEU A 38 16.50 3.27 11.90
CA LEU A 38 17.50 4.10 11.25
C LEU A 38 18.90 3.51 11.47
N THR A 39 19.71 3.47 10.42
CA THR A 39 21.12 3.04 10.50
C THR A 39 22.00 4.01 11.27
N SER A 40 21.57 5.26 11.42
CA SER A 40 22.27 6.30 12.20
C SER A 40 22.27 6.07 13.72
N GLY A 41 21.51 5.08 14.22
CA GLY A 41 21.33 4.87 15.66
C GLY A 41 20.43 5.88 16.35
N GLN A 42 19.84 6.81 15.61
CA GLN A 42 18.74 7.66 16.09
C GLN A 42 17.48 6.82 16.26
N GLY A 43 16.51 7.33 17.03
CA GLY A 43 15.23 6.65 17.21
C GLY A 43 14.56 6.35 15.86
N PRO A 44 13.73 5.28 15.77
CA PRO A 44 13.12 4.85 14.53
C PRO A 44 12.17 5.92 13.98
N LEU A 45 12.01 5.93 12.66
CA LEU A 45 10.86 6.60 12.04
C LEU A 45 9.61 5.73 12.22
N THR A 46 8.44 6.35 12.13
CA THR A 46 7.17 5.63 12.05
C THR A 46 6.54 5.85 10.69
N ALA A 47 6.26 4.77 9.97
CA ALA A 47 5.39 4.79 8.81
C ALA A 47 3.95 4.64 9.27
N LEU A 48 3.06 5.53 8.81
CA LEU A 48 1.63 5.47 9.04
C LEU A 48 0.93 5.22 7.70
N ILE A 49 0.29 4.06 7.58
CA ILE A 49 -0.60 3.73 6.46
C ILE A 49 -2.03 3.92 6.92
N GLU A 50 -2.77 4.79 6.26
CA GLU A 50 -4.20 4.98 6.44
C GLU A 50 -4.93 4.43 5.22
N THR A 51 -5.89 3.54 5.44
CA THR A 51 -6.64 2.87 4.38
C THR A 51 -8.14 3.08 4.59
N VAL A 52 -8.83 3.40 3.50
CA VAL A 52 -10.30 3.33 3.40
C VAL A 52 -10.67 2.17 2.48
N SER A 53 -11.78 1.48 2.79
CA SER A 53 -12.21 0.30 2.05
C SER A 53 -13.43 0.53 1.16
N SER A 54 -14.08 1.69 1.25
CA SER A 54 -15.29 2.00 0.49
C SER A 54 -15.29 3.45 0.04
N PRO A 55 -15.75 3.76 -1.18
CA PRO A 55 -16.31 2.85 -2.20
C PRO A 55 -15.28 1.98 -2.90
N GLN A 56 -14.01 2.31 -2.78
CA GLN A 56 -12.85 1.63 -3.35
C GLN A 56 -11.77 1.60 -2.29
N VAL A 57 -10.97 0.54 -2.26
CA VAL A 57 -9.78 0.52 -1.42
C VAL A 57 -8.83 1.60 -1.90
N ASP A 58 -8.47 2.48 -0.99
CA ASP A 58 -7.45 3.49 -1.21
C ASP A 58 -6.64 3.70 0.06
N ALA A 59 -5.33 3.83 -0.09
CA ALA A 59 -4.41 3.99 1.01
C ALA A 59 -3.42 5.12 0.75
N ARG A 60 -3.01 5.76 1.81
CA ARG A 60 -1.90 6.72 1.82
C ARG A 60 -0.88 6.33 2.88
N ILE A 61 0.35 6.70 2.64
CA ILE A 61 1.44 6.52 3.59
C ILE A 61 2.06 7.86 3.94
N SER A 62 2.32 8.06 5.21
CA SER A 62 3.04 9.20 5.75
C SER A 62 4.10 8.75 6.75
N PHE A 63 5.01 9.62 7.08
CA PHE A 63 6.14 9.29 7.96
C PHE A 63 6.24 10.31 9.08
N LEU A 64 6.56 9.80 10.26
CA LEU A 64 6.78 10.61 11.46
C LEU A 64 8.20 10.37 11.99
N SER A 65 8.82 11.42 12.49
CA SER A 65 10.07 11.30 13.24
C SER A 65 9.86 10.58 14.58
N ALA A 66 10.95 10.26 15.28
CA ALA A 66 10.88 9.69 16.62
C ALA A 66 10.17 10.64 17.64
N SER A 67 10.14 11.95 17.39
CA SER A 67 9.39 12.92 18.18
C SER A 67 7.91 13.09 17.75
N GLY A 68 7.48 12.38 16.70
CA GLY A 68 6.11 12.46 16.17
C GLY A 68 5.87 13.59 15.17
N GLU A 69 6.93 14.26 14.69
CA GLU A 69 6.81 15.29 13.67
C GLU A 69 6.65 14.70 12.28
N ALA A 70 5.74 15.26 11.48
CA ALA A 70 5.55 14.83 10.10
C ALA A 70 6.80 15.11 9.24
N LEU A 71 7.21 14.12 8.46
CA LEU A 71 8.33 14.22 7.54
C LEU A 71 7.84 14.29 6.09
N PRO A 72 8.58 14.98 5.20
CA PRO A 72 8.26 14.98 3.78
C PRO A 72 8.34 13.56 3.21
N SER A 73 7.19 12.97 2.85
CA SER A 73 7.12 11.58 2.37
C SER A 73 7.90 11.36 1.08
N THR A 74 7.94 12.35 0.19
CA THR A 74 8.60 12.27 -1.12
C THR A 74 10.12 12.07 -1.06
N THR A 75 10.75 12.41 0.05
CA THR A 75 12.20 12.19 0.25
C THR A 75 12.52 10.76 0.67
N LEU A 76 11.57 10.07 1.29
CA LEU A 76 11.72 8.72 1.83
C LEU A 76 11.17 7.66 0.89
N LEU A 77 10.06 7.95 0.22
CA LEU A 77 9.33 7.02 -0.63
C LEU A 77 8.62 7.78 -1.75
N ARG A 78 8.81 7.34 -2.97
CA ARG A 78 7.99 7.74 -4.11
C ARG A 78 7.13 6.55 -4.52
N LEU A 79 5.81 6.65 -4.36
CA LEU A 79 4.89 5.59 -4.78
C LEU A 79 4.93 5.40 -6.30
N PRO A 80 4.70 4.16 -6.78
CA PRO A 80 4.69 3.86 -8.21
C PRO A 80 3.61 4.64 -8.95
N SER A 81 3.89 4.97 -10.19
CA SER A 81 2.93 5.53 -11.15
C SER A 81 2.14 4.42 -11.87
N SER A 82 1.10 4.79 -12.61
CA SER A 82 0.38 3.83 -13.47
C SER A 82 1.32 3.15 -14.47
N GLU A 83 2.28 3.87 -15.03
CA GLU A 83 3.27 3.34 -15.96
C GLU A 83 4.19 2.29 -15.31
N ASP A 84 4.48 2.41 -14.02
CA ASP A 84 5.31 1.42 -13.32
C ASP A 84 4.58 0.08 -13.21
N PHE A 85 3.24 0.08 -13.05
CA PHE A 85 2.43 -1.14 -13.06
C PHE A 85 2.25 -1.73 -14.47
N LEU A 86 2.18 -0.90 -15.50
CA LEU A 86 2.00 -1.32 -16.90
C LEU A 86 3.31 -1.75 -17.56
N ARG A 87 4.45 -1.32 -17.02
CA ARG A 87 5.76 -1.59 -17.61
C ARG A 87 6.01 -3.08 -17.78
N GLY A 88 6.38 -3.48 -18.99
CA GLY A 88 6.68 -4.86 -19.35
C GLY A 88 5.45 -5.76 -19.53
N LEU A 89 4.23 -5.23 -19.43
CA LEU A 89 3.04 -5.91 -19.90
C LEU A 89 2.93 -5.78 -21.41
N GLN A 90 2.58 -6.87 -22.08
CA GLN A 90 2.25 -6.85 -23.49
C GLN A 90 0.74 -6.59 -23.63
N LEU A 91 0.39 -5.30 -23.73
CA LEU A 91 -1.01 -4.91 -23.90
C LEU A 91 -1.37 -4.94 -25.39
N PRO A 92 -2.41 -5.70 -25.77
CA PRO A 92 -2.90 -5.65 -27.15
C PRO A 92 -3.49 -4.27 -27.47
N MET A 93 -3.59 -3.94 -28.74
CA MET A 93 -4.34 -2.77 -29.20
C MET A 93 -5.83 -3.11 -29.18
N SER A 94 -6.48 -2.88 -28.03
CA SER A 94 -7.89 -3.21 -27.83
C SER A 94 -8.56 -2.22 -26.89
N THR A 95 -9.88 -2.17 -26.95
CA THR A 95 -10.69 -1.37 -26.02
C THR A 95 -10.50 -1.77 -24.55
N ALA A 96 -10.24 -3.05 -24.29
CA ALA A 96 -9.95 -3.52 -22.95
C ALA A 96 -8.62 -2.97 -22.41
N SER A 97 -7.60 -2.85 -23.28
CA SER A 97 -6.32 -2.21 -22.90
C SER A 97 -6.47 -0.72 -22.62
N ASP A 98 -7.27 -0.02 -23.43
CA ASP A 98 -7.57 1.40 -23.20
C ASP A 98 -8.35 1.57 -21.90
N ARG A 99 -9.33 0.70 -21.66
CA ARG A 99 -10.10 0.70 -20.42
C ARG A 99 -9.23 0.44 -19.19
N LEU A 100 -8.28 -0.48 -19.26
CA LEU A 100 -7.33 -0.72 -18.17
C LEU A 100 -6.53 0.55 -17.83
N ARG A 101 -6.06 1.29 -18.84
CA ARG A 101 -5.35 2.55 -18.63
C ARG A 101 -6.23 3.59 -17.95
N GLU A 102 -7.50 3.72 -18.38
CA GLU A 102 -8.46 4.61 -17.75
C GLU A 102 -8.71 4.25 -16.28
N LEU A 103 -8.85 2.97 -15.96
CA LEU A 103 -9.06 2.48 -14.60
C LEU A 103 -7.87 2.73 -13.67
N LEU A 104 -6.67 2.89 -14.22
CA LEU A 104 -5.47 3.25 -13.49
C LEU A 104 -5.26 4.77 -13.36
N TYR A 105 -6.25 5.57 -13.74
CA TYR A 105 -6.18 7.02 -13.65
C TYR A 105 -7.52 7.62 -13.18
N PRO A 106 -7.57 8.29 -12.02
CA PRO A 106 -6.50 8.46 -11.03
C PRO A 106 -6.11 7.14 -10.37
N LEU A 107 -4.85 7.01 -10.02
CA LEU A 107 -4.31 5.80 -9.41
C LEU A 107 -4.61 5.78 -7.90
N HIS A 108 -5.19 4.69 -7.45
CA HIS A 108 -5.42 4.38 -6.05
C HIS A 108 -4.61 3.14 -5.65
N TYR A 109 -4.30 3.01 -4.36
CA TYR A 109 -3.39 1.99 -3.87
C TYR A 109 -3.99 1.12 -2.78
N GLU A 110 -3.59 -0.14 -2.76
CA GLU A 110 -3.55 -0.97 -1.58
C GLU A 110 -2.10 -1.06 -1.11
N LEU A 111 -1.87 -0.72 0.15
CA LEU A 111 -0.55 -0.75 0.79
C LEU A 111 -0.57 -1.78 1.92
N SER A 112 0.43 -2.64 1.97
CA SER A 112 0.59 -3.63 3.03
C SER A 112 2.06 -3.93 3.31
N TRP A 113 2.36 -4.43 4.51
CA TRP A 113 3.69 -4.89 4.87
C TRP A 113 3.83 -6.38 4.64
N ALA A 114 4.94 -6.79 4.01
CA ALA A 114 5.27 -8.20 3.86
C ALA A 114 5.51 -8.83 5.24
N GLN A 115 5.02 -10.05 5.43
CA GLN A 115 5.24 -10.80 6.65
C GLN A 115 6.52 -11.62 6.59
N GLY A 116 7.18 -11.82 7.73
CA GLY A 116 8.34 -12.69 7.85
C GLY A 116 9.63 -12.17 7.20
N THR A 117 9.69 -10.89 6.81
CA THR A 117 10.89 -10.25 6.27
C THR A 117 11.75 -9.68 7.39
N SER A 118 13.09 -9.77 7.24
CA SER A 118 14.05 -9.20 8.18
C SER A 118 14.06 -7.67 8.17
N ALA A 119 13.81 -7.05 7.02
CA ALA A 119 13.66 -5.61 6.87
C ALA A 119 12.23 -5.26 6.48
N PRO A 120 11.68 -4.12 6.93
CA PRO A 120 10.35 -3.68 6.55
C PRO A 120 10.22 -3.59 5.02
N THR A 121 9.33 -4.39 4.45
CA THR A 121 9.10 -4.46 3.00
C THR A 121 7.66 -4.08 2.72
N LEU A 122 7.48 -2.99 1.98
CA LEU A 122 6.17 -2.48 1.57
C LEU A 122 5.74 -3.15 0.26
N ILE A 123 4.50 -3.61 0.23
CA ILE A 123 3.84 -4.16 -0.96
C ILE A 123 2.81 -3.14 -1.42
N VAL A 124 2.87 -2.79 -2.69
CA VAL A 124 1.96 -1.82 -3.33
C VAL A 124 1.22 -2.51 -4.47
N ARG A 125 -0.10 -2.45 -4.44
CA ARG A 125 -0.98 -2.91 -5.53
C ARG A 125 -1.85 -1.76 -5.99
N PRO A 126 -2.14 -1.64 -7.28
CA PRO A 126 -3.18 -0.73 -7.74
C PRO A 126 -4.55 -1.29 -7.38
N THR A 127 -5.49 -0.41 -7.05
CA THR A 127 -6.89 -0.76 -6.85
C THR A 127 -7.73 -0.18 -7.97
N LEU A 128 -8.75 -0.91 -8.40
CA LEU A 128 -9.59 -0.55 -9.54
C LEU A 128 -11.06 -0.53 -9.12
N LEU A 129 -11.78 0.52 -9.52
CA LEU A 129 -13.22 0.59 -9.36
C LEU A 129 -13.89 0.13 -10.66
N LEU A 130 -14.36 -1.10 -10.67
CA LEU A 130 -14.95 -1.74 -11.83
C LEU A 130 -16.45 -1.48 -11.90
N SER A 131 -16.95 -1.05 -13.08
CA SER A 131 -18.37 -1.04 -13.40
C SER A 131 -18.92 -2.47 -13.59
N GLU A 132 -20.23 -2.63 -13.67
CA GLU A 132 -20.83 -3.94 -13.97
C GLU A 132 -20.43 -4.44 -15.38
N GLU A 133 -20.24 -3.54 -16.34
CA GLU A 133 -19.74 -3.87 -17.67
C GLU A 133 -18.29 -4.35 -17.63
N ASP A 134 -17.43 -3.66 -16.88
CA ASP A 134 -16.03 -4.07 -16.68
C ASP A 134 -15.92 -5.49 -16.13
N LYS A 135 -16.78 -5.83 -15.16
CA LYS A 135 -16.82 -7.16 -14.52
C LYS A 135 -17.27 -8.27 -15.48
N GLN A 136 -17.91 -7.94 -16.57
CA GLN A 136 -18.36 -8.90 -17.58
C GLN A 136 -17.34 -9.09 -18.73
N SER A 137 -16.34 -8.22 -18.84
CA SER A 137 -15.30 -8.29 -19.86
C SER A 137 -14.22 -9.30 -19.47
N ASP A 138 -14.20 -10.47 -20.10
CA ASP A 138 -13.18 -11.49 -19.84
C ASP A 138 -11.79 -11.06 -20.29
N GLU A 139 -11.70 -10.28 -21.37
CA GLU A 139 -10.43 -9.70 -21.82
C GLU A 139 -9.86 -8.72 -20.78
N LEU A 140 -10.70 -7.81 -20.28
CA LEU A 140 -10.26 -6.85 -19.25
C LEU A 140 -9.84 -7.57 -17.96
N LYS A 141 -10.60 -8.59 -17.52
CA LYS A 141 -10.22 -9.41 -16.35
C LYS A 141 -8.87 -10.08 -16.53
N ALA A 142 -8.59 -10.62 -17.72
CA ALA A 142 -7.30 -11.22 -18.04
C ALA A 142 -6.15 -10.23 -18.02
N LEU A 143 -6.37 -8.98 -18.46
CA LEU A 143 -5.38 -7.92 -18.38
C LEU A 143 -5.15 -7.46 -16.94
N ILE A 144 -6.22 -7.29 -16.15
CA ILE A 144 -6.14 -6.94 -14.73
C ILE A 144 -5.34 -7.99 -13.95
N ALA A 145 -5.53 -9.26 -14.25
CA ALA A 145 -4.80 -10.36 -13.60
C ALA A 145 -3.28 -10.34 -13.86
N GLN A 146 -2.83 -9.62 -14.90
CA GLN A 146 -1.41 -9.45 -15.19
C GLN A 146 -0.76 -8.29 -14.45
N LEU A 147 -1.55 -7.40 -13.80
CA LEU A 147 -1.00 -6.27 -13.05
C LEU A 147 -0.13 -6.80 -11.90
N PRO A 148 1.13 -6.36 -11.81
CA PRO A 148 2.03 -6.82 -10.76
C PRO A 148 1.70 -6.16 -9.41
N ALA A 149 2.05 -6.82 -8.33
CA ALA A 149 2.38 -6.14 -7.10
C ALA A 149 3.82 -5.62 -7.21
N LEU A 150 4.07 -4.43 -6.67
CA LEU A 150 5.42 -3.86 -6.59
C LEU A 150 5.85 -3.84 -5.14
N THR A 151 7.12 -4.09 -4.87
CA THR A 151 7.67 -4.11 -3.53
C THR A 151 8.88 -3.21 -3.40
N THR A 152 9.05 -2.64 -2.22
CA THR A 152 10.24 -1.92 -1.83
C THR A 152 10.60 -2.23 -0.40
N THR A 153 11.88 -2.23 -0.09
CA THR A 153 12.43 -2.56 1.23
C THR A 153 13.07 -1.34 1.86
N TRP A 154 12.85 -1.17 3.15
CA TRP A 154 13.48 -0.11 3.93
C TRP A 154 14.98 -0.37 4.06
N GLY A 155 15.79 0.60 3.65
CA GLY A 155 17.25 0.52 3.67
C GLY A 155 17.93 1.18 4.88
N GLY A 156 17.16 1.65 5.87
CA GLY A 156 17.68 2.32 7.05
C GLY A 156 17.77 3.84 6.96
N GLN A 157 17.54 4.43 5.78
CA GLN A 157 17.48 5.86 5.54
C GLN A 157 16.36 6.23 4.56
N SER A 158 16.09 5.36 3.61
CA SER A 158 15.04 5.50 2.60
C SER A 158 14.64 4.12 2.08
N PHE A 159 13.54 4.09 1.33
CA PHE A 159 13.14 2.87 0.62
C PHE A 159 13.96 2.68 -0.66
N ALA A 160 14.25 1.43 -0.98
CA ALA A 160 14.89 1.04 -2.24
C ALA A 160 13.94 1.29 -3.44
N PRO A 161 14.46 1.31 -4.68
CA PRO A 161 13.62 1.31 -5.86
C PRO A 161 12.62 0.14 -5.85
N PHE A 162 11.41 0.38 -6.38
CA PHE A 162 10.40 -0.67 -6.51
C PHE A 162 10.82 -1.75 -7.50
N VAL A 163 10.53 -2.99 -7.12
CA VAL A 163 10.69 -4.17 -7.97
C VAL A 163 9.38 -4.95 -8.01
N ARG A 164 9.17 -5.75 -9.04
CA ARG A 164 8.01 -6.65 -9.09
C ARG A 164 8.14 -7.68 -7.98
N ALA A 165 7.04 -7.90 -7.25
CA ALA A 165 6.97 -9.00 -6.32
C ALA A 165 7.15 -10.31 -7.10
N THR A 166 8.13 -11.11 -6.70
CA THR A 166 8.20 -12.50 -7.14
C THR A 166 7.05 -13.23 -6.47
N ASN A 167 6.15 -13.81 -7.26
CA ASN A 167 5.19 -14.75 -6.72
C ASN A 167 5.98 -15.90 -6.08
N PRO A 168 5.65 -16.26 -4.84
CA PRO A 168 6.23 -17.42 -4.21
C PRO A 168 5.85 -18.70 -4.94
#